data_c03733e5113d28bb71c7457efacca2a3
#
_entry.id   c03733e5113d28bb71c7457efacca2a3
#
_cell.length_a   1.000
_cell.length_b   1.000
_cell.length_c   1.000
_cell.angle_alpha   90.00
_cell.angle_beta   90.00
_cell.angle_gamma   90.00
#
_symmetry.space_group_name_H-M   'P 1'
#
loop_
_entity.id
_entity.type
_entity.pdbx_description
1 polymer ?
#
loop_
_entity_poly.entity_id
_entity_poly.type
_entity_poly.pdbx_seq_one_letter_code
_entity_poly.pdbx_strand_id
1 'polypeptide(L)'
;MEESIVEMLKNDVIEEHPSGEPAPWTSNVVIAPKEDGDIRITLDAKNVNKALLSSNYPIPRQEDIKAKLAGCKYFSKLDLKSAFWQLEIDEHSRPLKVFHALGKMYPCNGLKVSPR
;
A
#
# COMPACT_ATOMS: atom_id res chain seq x y z
N MET A 1 16.98 -0.83 -0.37
CA MET A 1 15.99 -1.25 0.64
C MET A 1 16.04 -0.37 1.90
N GLU A 2 17.18 -0.13 2.49
CA GLU A 2 17.31 0.75 3.67
C GLU A 2 16.77 2.16 3.42
N GLU A 3 17.15 2.79 2.34
CA GLU A 3 16.69 4.14 1.97
C GLU A 3 15.17 4.23 1.85
N SER A 4 14.54 3.21 1.25
CA SER A 4 13.08 3.17 1.12
C SER A 4 12.36 2.99 2.46
N ILE A 5 12.95 2.26 3.39
CA ILE A 5 12.42 2.10 4.75
C ILE A 5 12.54 3.40 5.53
N VAL A 6 13.68 4.08 5.43
CA VAL A 6 13.90 5.39 6.05
C VAL A 6 12.89 6.41 5.51
N GLU A 7 12.65 6.44 4.21
CA GLU A 7 11.65 7.32 3.59
C GLU A 7 10.24 7.02 4.11
N MET A 8 9.86 5.76 4.23
CA MET A 8 8.55 5.37 4.75
C MET A 8 8.38 5.70 6.24
N LEU A 9 9.42 5.57 7.04
CA LEU A 9 9.42 5.99 8.46
C LEU A 9 9.28 7.51 8.57
N LYS A 10 10.01 8.28 7.76
CA LYS A 10 9.96 9.75 7.75
C LYS A 10 8.56 10.28 7.36
N ASN A 11 7.84 9.57 6.52
CA ASN A 11 6.49 9.94 6.07
C ASN A 11 5.38 9.28 6.90
N ASP A 12 5.69 8.68 8.05
CA ASP A 12 4.73 8.00 8.94
C ASP A 12 3.90 6.89 8.26
N VAL A 13 4.42 6.35 7.16
CA VAL A 13 3.78 5.23 6.43
C VAL A 13 3.93 3.92 7.18
N ILE A 14 5.04 3.77 7.88
CA ILE A 14 5.36 2.64 8.76
C ILE A 14 5.90 3.17 10.09
N GLU A 15 5.81 2.32 11.10
CA GLU A 15 6.40 2.55 12.41
C GLU A 15 7.38 1.42 12.74
N GLU A 16 8.28 1.64 13.67
CA GLU A 16 9.11 0.57 14.22
C GLU A 16 8.37 -0.14 15.34
N HIS A 17 8.24 -1.46 15.25
CA HIS A 17 7.59 -2.25 16.29
C HIS A 17 8.49 -2.32 17.53
N PRO A 18 7.94 -2.12 18.75
CA PRO A 18 8.71 -2.19 19.98
C PRO A 18 9.41 -3.55 20.12
N SER A 19 10.69 -3.52 20.49
CA SER A 19 11.47 -4.73 20.72
C SER A 19 10.89 -5.52 21.91
N GLY A 20 10.64 -6.81 21.68
CA GLY A 20 10.13 -7.72 22.72
C GLY A 20 8.62 -7.86 22.77
N GLU A 21 7.86 -7.10 22.03
CA GLU A 21 6.43 -7.32 21.89
C GLU A 21 6.14 -8.36 20.77
N PRO A 22 5.26 -9.34 21.00
CA PRO A 22 4.89 -10.30 19.98
C PRO A 22 4.01 -9.63 18.92
N ALA A 23 4.35 -9.83 17.65
CA ALA A 23 3.47 -9.50 16.55
C ALA A 23 2.66 -10.76 16.17
N PRO A 24 1.34 -10.79 16.37
CA PRO A 24 0.52 -11.97 16.09
C PRO A 24 0.48 -12.32 14.60
N TRP A 25 0.67 -11.33 13.73
CA TRP A 25 0.65 -11.50 12.27
C TRP A 25 1.85 -10.81 11.66
N THR A 26 2.61 -11.54 10.88
CA THR A 26 3.75 -10.99 10.12
C THR A 26 3.66 -11.44 8.67
N SER A 27 3.96 -10.53 7.76
CA SER A 27 3.98 -10.80 6.32
C SER A 27 5.39 -10.64 5.78
N ASN A 28 5.67 -11.33 4.70
CA ASN A 28 6.93 -11.19 4.00
C ASN A 28 6.91 -9.95 3.11
N VAL A 29 8.09 -9.46 2.79
CA VAL A 29 8.30 -8.35 1.86
C VAL A 29 8.74 -8.90 0.52
N VAL A 30 8.12 -8.43 -0.54
CA VAL A 30 8.53 -8.67 -1.92
C VAL A 30 9.15 -7.40 -2.47
N ILE A 31 10.36 -7.53 -2.98
CA ILE A 31 11.11 -6.43 -3.59
C ILE A 31 11.03 -6.60 -5.11
N ALA A 32 10.51 -5.58 -5.78
CA ALA A 32 10.46 -5.53 -7.24
C ALA A 32 11.27 -4.33 -7.75
N PRO A 33 12.11 -4.51 -8.78
CA PRO A 33 12.78 -3.40 -9.42
C PRO A 33 11.78 -2.54 -10.19
N LYS A 34 12.00 -1.22 -10.19
CA LYS A 34 11.32 -0.28 -11.07
C LYS A 34 12.15 -0.03 -12.33
N GLU A 35 11.52 0.51 -13.37
CA GLU A 35 12.19 0.84 -14.64
C GLU A 35 13.25 1.95 -14.49
N ASP A 36 13.09 2.82 -13.51
CA ASP A 36 14.00 3.92 -13.17
C ASP A 36 15.21 3.50 -12.32
N GLY A 37 15.36 2.19 -12.04
CA GLY A 37 16.45 1.64 -11.23
C GLY A 37 16.21 1.70 -9.71
N ASP A 38 15.10 2.27 -9.29
CA ASP A 38 14.65 2.25 -7.90
C ASP A 38 13.96 0.92 -7.57
N ILE A 39 13.70 0.66 -6.32
CA ILE A 39 13.02 -0.55 -5.85
C ILE A 39 11.62 -0.25 -5.33
N ARG A 40 10.71 -1.17 -5.59
CA ARG A 40 9.39 -1.17 -4.99
C ARG A 40 9.33 -2.21 -3.89
N ILE A 41 9.08 -1.78 -2.67
CA ILE A 41 8.82 -2.67 -1.54
C ILE A 41 7.32 -2.93 -1.48
N THR A 42 6.94 -4.19 -1.59
CA THR A 42 5.54 -4.63 -1.56
C THR A 42 5.36 -5.66 -0.46
N LEU A 43 4.28 -5.55 0.29
CA LEU A 43 3.91 -6.51 1.29
C LEU A 43 3.25 -7.73 0.63
N ASP A 44 3.71 -8.94 0.94
CA ASP A 44 3.00 -10.16 0.58
C ASP A 44 1.84 -10.38 1.57
N ALA A 45 0.73 -9.73 1.27
CA ALA A 45 -0.47 -9.78 2.10
C ALA A 45 -1.42 -10.93 1.73
N LYS A 46 -0.93 -12.00 1.11
CA LYS A 46 -1.74 -13.12 0.61
C LYS A 46 -2.67 -13.69 1.68
N ASN A 47 -2.19 -13.86 2.89
CA ASN A 47 -2.98 -14.41 3.99
C ASN A 47 -3.98 -13.39 4.55
N VAL A 48 -3.56 -12.13 4.67
CA VAL A 48 -4.43 -11.03 5.11
C VAL A 48 -5.54 -10.79 4.10
N ASN A 49 -5.23 -10.84 2.80
CA ASN A 49 -6.21 -10.65 1.72
C ASN A 49 -7.34 -11.69 1.73
N LYS A 50 -7.09 -12.90 2.24
CA LYS A 50 -8.13 -13.92 2.40
C LYS A 50 -9.18 -13.54 3.44
N ALA A 51 -8.82 -12.73 4.42
CA ALA A 51 -9.68 -12.26 5.50
C ALA A 51 -10.36 -10.92 5.21
N LEU A 52 -9.97 -10.24 4.11
CA LEU A 52 -10.56 -8.97 3.72
C LEU A 52 -12.00 -9.16 3.25
N LEU A 53 -12.88 -8.35 3.81
CA LEU A 53 -14.25 -8.23 3.32
C LEU A 53 -14.26 -7.38 2.04
N SER A 54 -14.85 -7.90 1.00
CA SER A 54 -15.01 -7.19 -0.27
C SER A 54 -16.10 -6.12 -0.14
N SER A 55 -15.78 -4.89 -0.52
CA SER A 55 -16.76 -3.83 -0.68
C SER A 55 -17.16 -3.76 -2.14
N ASN A 56 -18.45 -3.94 -2.41
CA ASN A 56 -19.02 -3.82 -3.76
C ASN A 56 -19.24 -2.35 -4.12
N TYR A 57 -18.15 -1.62 -4.37
CA TYR A 57 -18.25 -0.27 -4.88
C TYR A 57 -18.34 -0.31 -6.41
N PRO A 58 -19.38 0.30 -7.04
CA PRO A 58 -19.50 0.29 -8.49
C PRO A 58 -18.39 1.12 -9.15
N ILE A 59 -17.58 0.46 -9.93
CA ILE A 59 -16.56 1.12 -10.75
C ILE A 59 -17.17 1.37 -12.13
N PRO A 60 -17.16 2.63 -12.65
CA PRO A 60 -17.67 2.93 -13.97
C PRO A 60 -16.88 2.16 -15.04
N ARG A 61 -17.58 1.70 -16.08
CA ARG A 61 -16.97 1.03 -17.21
C ARG A 61 -16.25 2.04 -18.11
N GLN A 62 -15.29 1.56 -18.91
CA GLN A 62 -14.57 2.43 -19.84
C GLN A 62 -15.52 3.11 -20.84
N GLU A 63 -16.55 2.39 -21.29
CA GLU A 63 -17.55 2.91 -22.22
C GLU A 63 -18.32 4.09 -21.62
N ASP A 64 -18.70 3.99 -20.33
CA ASP A 64 -19.41 5.06 -19.61
C ASP A 64 -18.53 6.30 -19.48
N ILE A 65 -17.23 6.11 -19.19
CA ILE A 65 -16.26 7.19 -19.11
C ILE A 65 -16.07 7.85 -20.47
N LYS A 66 -15.90 7.06 -21.53
CA LYS A 66 -15.75 7.58 -22.89
C LYS A 66 -16.98 8.37 -23.34
N ALA A 67 -18.18 7.87 -23.02
CA ALA A 67 -19.43 8.57 -23.32
C ALA A 67 -19.52 9.93 -22.63
N LYS A 68 -19.09 10.02 -21.36
CA LYS A 68 -19.05 11.29 -20.62
C LYS A 68 -18.01 12.29 -21.15
N LEU A 69 -16.92 11.78 -21.74
CA LEU A 69 -15.85 12.61 -22.31
C LEU A 69 -16.15 13.05 -23.74
N ALA A 70 -17.12 12.43 -24.40
CA ALA A 70 -17.49 12.76 -25.76
C ALA A 70 -17.96 14.23 -25.85
N GLY A 71 -17.42 14.97 -26.81
CA GLY A 71 -17.71 16.38 -27.00
C GLY A 71 -16.96 17.37 -26.09
N CYS A 72 -16.21 16.88 -25.11
CA CYS A 72 -15.34 17.73 -24.30
C CYS A 72 -14.10 18.15 -25.10
N LYS A 73 -13.69 19.42 -24.92
CA LYS A 73 -12.53 19.98 -25.63
C LYS A 73 -11.29 20.09 -24.74
N TYR A 74 -11.49 20.15 -23.43
CA TYR A 74 -10.41 20.32 -22.44
C TYR A 74 -10.46 19.19 -21.44
N PHE A 75 -9.30 18.66 -21.11
CA PHE A 75 -9.14 17.53 -20.20
C PHE A 75 -8.05 17.84 -19.17
N SER A 76 -8.27 17.42 -17.93
CA SER A 76 -7.26 17.45 -16.89
C SER A 76 -6.99 16.01 -16.43
N LYS A 77 -5.73 15.67 -16.25
CA LYS A 77 -5.31 14.39 -15.70
C LYS A 77 -4.62 14.62 -14.37
N LEU A 78 -5.13 13.98 -13.32
CA LEU A 78 -4.55 14.01 -11.99
C LEU A 78 -4.02 12.61 -11.65
N ASP A 79 -2.78 12.55 -11.22
CA ASP A 79 -2.14 11.32 -10.76
C ASP A 79 -1.65 11.50 -9.32
N LEU A 80 -2.08 10.63 -8.43
CA LEU A 80 -1.71 10.70 -7.02
C LEU A 80 -0.35 10.03 -6.81
N LYS A 81 0.64 10.80 -6.38
CA LYS A 81 1.94 10.27 -6.00
C LYS A 81 1.79 9.41 -4.74
N SER A 82 2.24 8.14 -4.80
CA SER A 82 2.18 7.21 -3.67
C SER A 82 0.78 7.15 -3.03
N ALA A 83 -0.25 6.96 -3.85
CA ALA A 83 -1.66 7.08 -3.44
C ALA A 83 -2.02 6.23 -2.21
N PHE A 84 -1.50 5.01 -2.12
CA PHE A 84 -1.78 4.11 -1.01
C PHE A 84 -1.14 4.54 0.32
N TRP A 85 -0.08 5.34 0.27
CA TRP A 85 0.53 5.91 1.47
C TRP A 85 -0.32 7.03 2.07
N GLN A 86 -1.19 7.64 1.28
CA GLN A 86 -2.09 8.70 1.70
C GLN A 86 -3.36 8.19 2.39
N LEU A 87 -3.64 6.89 2.27
CA LEU A 87 -4.77 6.24 2.91
C LEU A 87 -4.30 5.57 4.21
N GLU A 88 -4.78 6.08 5.33
CA GLU A 88 -4.48 5.51 6.64
C GLU A 88 -5.30 4.25 6.89
N ILE A 89 -4.70 3.31 7.62
CA ILE A 89 -5.36 2.10 8.09
C ILE A 89 -5.89 2.37 9.48
N ASP A 90 -7.10 1.89 9.73
CA ASP A 90 -7.69 1.86 11.06
C ASP A 90 -6.75 1.22 12.10
N GLU A 91 -6.63 1.81 13.28
CA GLU A 91 -5.70 1.38 14.32
C GLU A 91 -5.88 -0.09 14.70
N HIS A 92 -7.12 -0.58 14.73
CA HIS A 92 -7.41 -1.98 15.03
C HIS A 92 -6.91 -2.96 13.96
N SER A 93 -6.78 -2.50 12.72
CA SER A 93 -6.30 -3.30 11.58
C SER A 93 -4.79 -3.24 11.37
N ARG A 94 -4.10 -2.28 11.96
CA ARG A 94 -2.64 -2.13 11.83
C ARG A 94 -1.84 -3.36 12.26
N PRO A 95 -2.19 -4.06 13.38
CA PRO A 95 -1.48 -5.27 13.80
C PRO A 95 -1.49 -6.41 12.78
N LEU A 96 -2.45 -6.40 11.84
CA LEU A 96 -2.55 -7.40 10.77
C LEU A 96 -1.56 -7.16 9.63
N LYS A 97 -0.94 -5.99 9.57
CA LYS A 97 -0.05 -5.56 8.49
C LYS A 97 1.34 -5.21 9.00
N VAL A 98 1.94 -6.13 9.72
CA VAL A 98 3.33 -6.03 10.16
C VAL A 98 4.21 -6.82 9.19
N PHE A 99 5.36 -6.29 8.82
CA PHE A 99 6.33 -6.98 8.00
C PHE A 99 7.73 -6.97 8.59
N HIS A 100 8.53 -7.96 8.20
CA HIS A 100 9.93 -8.05 8.57
C HIS A 100 10.82 -7.42 7.49
N ALA A 101 11.71 -6.57 7.91
CA ALA A 101 12.79 -6.06 7.07
C ALA A 101 14.00 -5.68 7.92
N LEU A 102 15.21 -5.93 7.42
CA LEU A 102 16.46 -5.54 8.09
C LEU A 102 16.57 -5.99 9.56
N GLY A 103 16.02 -7.18 9.88
CA GLY A 103 16.03 -7.73 11.23
C GLY A 103 15.05 -7.07 12.22
N LYS A 104 14.18 -6.19 11.74
CA LYS A 104 13.16 -5.50 12.54
C LYS A 104 11.76 -5.74 11.99
N MET A 105 10.76 -5.45 12.81
CA MET A 105 9.35 -5.51 12.43
C MET A 105 8.81 -4.09 12.27
N TYR A 106 7.99 -3.90 11.22
CA TYR A 106 7.39 -2.61 10.88
C TYR A 106 5.89 -2.75 10.67
N PRO A 107 5.04 -2.23 11.57
CA PRO A 107 3.62 -2.03 11.32
C PRO A 107 3.39 -1.01 10.21
N CYS A 108 2.42 -1.28 9.34
CA CYS A 108 2.02 -0.36 8.28
C CYS A 108 0.88 0.54 8.75
N ASN A 109 1.07 1.86 8.69
CA ASN A 109 0.03 2.85 8.92
C ASN A 109 -0.73 3.17 7.62
N GLY A 110 -0.06 3.11 6.48
CA GLY A 110 -0.62 3.35 5.17
C GLY A 110 -1.18 2.10 4.49
N LEU A 111 -2.21 2.29 3.68
CA LEU A 111 -2.78 1.22 2.88
C LEU A 111 -1.80 0.84 1.76
N LYS A 112 -1.02 -0.22 1.99
CA LYS A 112 -0.27 -0.87 0.94
C LYS A 112 -1.08 -2.02 0.37
N VAL A 113 -1.57 -1.85 -0.83
CA VAL A 113 -2.12 -2.98 -1.58
C VAL A 113 -0.96 -3.65 -2.29
N SER A 114 -0.76 -4.92 -1.98
CA SER A 114 0.04 -5.77 -2.84
C SER A 114 -0.71 -5.89 -4.17
N PRO A 115 -0.07 -5.62 -5.32
CA PRO A 115 -0.62 -6.08 -6.58
C PRO A 115 -0.60 -7.60 -6.53
N ARG A 116 -1.72 -8.16 -6.14
CA ARG A 116 -1.94 -9.62 -6.02
C ARG A 116 -0.79 -10.43 -5.51
#